data_f2f22fd74552625359a22600cf98f56c
#
_entry.id   f2f22fd74552625359a22600cf98f56c
#
_cell.length_a   1.000
_cell.length_b   1.000
_cell.length_c   1.000
_cell.angle_alpha   90.00
_cell.angle_beta   90.00
_cell.angle_gamma   90.00
#
_symmetry.space_group_name_H-M   'P 1'
#
loop_
_entity.id
_entity.type
_entity.pdbx_description
1 polymer ?
#
loop_
_entity_poly.entity_id
_entity_poly.type
_entity_poly.pdbx_seq_one_letter_code
_entity_poly.pdbx_strand_id
1 'polypeptide(L)'
;MNECFIYDFETMSTRPVDGVIVSLGMLVYTESRFAGNPYTYEELLEQGEFVKFDVKDQVVNHGRKVQSSTVEWWSKQGAAAREKIKP
;
A
#
# COMPACT_ATOMS: atom_id res chain seq x y z
N MET A 1 -2.11 16.14 -22.28
CA MET A 1 -1.20 15.60 -21.26
C MET A 1 -1.83 14.38 -20.62
N ASN A 2 -1.03 13.31 -20.50
CA ASN A 2 -1.52 12.08 -19.89
C ASN A 2 -1.32 12.11 -18.38
N GLU A 3 -2.35 11.76 -17.66
CA GLU A 3 -2.25 11.49 -16.24
C GLU A 3 -1.90 10.03 -16.04
N CYS A 4 -1.03 9.75 -15.08
CA CYS A 4 -0.61 8.41 -14.70
C CYS A 4 -1.04 8.14 -13.27
N PHE A 5 -1.38 6.89 -12.99
CA PHE A 5 -1.82 6.45 -11.68
C PHE A 5 -0.90 5.33 -11.20
N ILE A 6 -0.32 5.52 -10.03
CA ILE A 6 0.50 4.50 -9.37
C ILE A 6 -0.19 4.10 -8.08
N TYR A 7 -0.26 2.80 -7.81
CA TYR A 7 -0.80 2.29 -6.56
C TYR A 7 0.02 1.08 -6.09
N ASP A 8 0.04 0.89 -4.79
CA ASP A 8 0.75 -0.20 -4.15
C ASP A 8 -0.04 -0.68 -2.94
N PHE A 9 -0.30 -1.99 -2.88
CA PHE A 9 -0.97 -2.63 -1.77
C PHE A 9 0.04 -3.27 -0.82
N GLU A 10 -0.20 -3.10 0.48
CA GLU A 10 0.47 -3.90 1.50
C GLU A 10 -0.49 -4.98 1.98
N THR A 11 -0.04 -6.22 2.02
CA THR A 11 -0.88 -7.37 2.32
C THR A 11 -0.27 -8.29 3.39
N MET A 12 -1.10 -9.13 3.98
CA MET A 12 -0.67 -10.16 4.93
C MET A 12 -0.59 -11.55 4.29
N SER A 13 -0.51 -11.61 2.97
CA SER A 13 -0.41 -12.87 2.23
C SER A 13 0.20 -12.64 0.86
N THR A 14 0.86 -13.63 0.30
CA THR A 14 1.32 -13.63 -1.09
C THR A 14 0.23 -14.08 -2.06
N ARG A 15 -0.96 -14.42 -1.56
CA ARG A 15 -2.09 -14.89 -2.37
C ARG A 15 -3.07 -13.77 -2.63
N PRO A 16 -3.12 -13.20 -3.84
CA PRO A 16 -4.00 -12.06 -4.11
C PRO A 16 -5.49 -12.41 -4.09
N VAL A 17 -5.85 -13.68 -4.31
CA VAL A 17 -7.26 -14.10 -4.37
C VAL A 17 -7.96 -13.96 -3.02
N ASP A 18 -7.31 -14.36 -1.93
CA ASP A 18 -7.91 -14.41 -0.61
C ASP A 18 -7.07 -13.77 0.51
N GLY A 19 -5.95 -13.15 0.17
CA GLY A 19 -5.08 -12.51 1.15
C GLY A 19 -5.69 -11.25 1.75
N VAL A 20 -5.42 -11.03 3.04
CA VAL A 20 -5.83 -9.81 3.72
C VAL A 20 -5.08 -8.62 3.15
N ILE A 21 -5.81 -7.55 2.82
CA ILE A 21 -5.24 -6.28 2.35
C ILE A 21 -5.16 -5.35 3.55
N VAL A 22 -3.96 -4.85 3.85
CA VAL A 22 -3.73 -3.98 5.00
C VAL A 22 -3.85 -2.52 4.64
N SER A 23 -3.21 -2.12 3.54
CA SER A 23 -3.18 -0.72 3.14
C SER A 23 -3.00 -0.57 1.64
N LEU A 24 -3.33 0.62 1.15
CA LEU A 24 -3.16 1.01 -0.25
C LEU A 24 -2.56 2.40 -0.29
N GLY A 25 -1.42 2.53 -0.97
CA GLY A 25 -0.85 3.82 -1.32
C GLY A 25 -1.18 4.16 -2.75
N MET A 26 -1.58 5.40 -3.02
CA MET A 26 -1.98 5.86 -4.34
C MET A 26 -1.35 7.19 -4.68
N LEU A 27 -1.00 7.37 -5.94
CA LEU A 27 -0.46 8.62 -6.45
C LEU A 27 -0.91 8.84 -7.89
N VAL A 28 -1.43 10.03 -8.17
CA VAL A 28 -1.73 10.48 -9.53
C VAL A 28 -0.68 11.52 -9.93
N TYR A 29 -0.10 11.39 -11.11
CA TYR A 29 0.90 12.34 -11.60
C TYR A 29 0.73 12.60 -13.08
N THR A 30 1.32 13.71 -13.52
CA THR A 30 1.34 14.10 -14.94
C THR A 30 2.64 13.65 -15.58
N GLU A 31 2.57 12.87 -16.64
CA GLU A 31 3.73 12.34 -17.35
C GLU A 31 4.72 13.42 -17.76
N SER A 32 4.23 14.55 -18.25
CA SER A 32 5.07 15.65 -18.69
C SER A 32 5.95 16.22 -17.57
N ARG A 33 5.54 16.14 -16.32
CA ARG A 33 6.35 16.61 -15.19
C ARG A 33 7.58 15.73 -14.99
N PHE A 34 7.44 14.43 -15.15
CA PHE A 34 8.58 13.53 -15.00
C PHE A 34 9.64 13.77 -16.08
N ALA A 35 9.22 14.17 -17.29
CA ALA A 35 10.13 14.40 -18.39
C ALA A 35 10.87 15.73 -18.28
N GLY A 36 10.17 16.82 -17.92
CA GLY A 36 10.71 18.17 -17.96
C GLY A 36 11.00 18.81 -16.61
N ASN A 37 10.20 18.52 -15.62
CA ASN A 37 10.29 19.10 -14.28
C ASN A 37 9.82 18.06 -13.25
N PRO A 38 10.72 17.15 -12.84
CA PRO A 38 10.35 16.03 -11.99
C PRO A 38 9.78 16.51 -10.65
N TYR A 39 8.87 15.70 -10.10
CA TYR A 39 8.31 15.94 -8.78
C TYR A 39 9.39 15.88 -7.71
N THR A 40 9.31 16.77 -6.73
CA THR A 40 10.10 16.66 -5.51
C THR A 40 9.48 15.59 -4.61
N TYR A 41 10.25 15.13 -3.64
CA TYR A 41 9.75 14.16 -2.64
C TYR A 41 8.57 14.74 -1.87
N GLU A 42 8.63 16.01 -1.50
CA GLU A 42 7.56 16.71 -0.78
C GLU A 42 6.28 16.79 -1.61
N GLU A 43 6.39 17.07 -2.90
CA GLU A 43 5.23 17.10 -3.80
C GLU A 43 4.56 15.73 -3.90
N LEU A 44 5.35 14.66 -3.97
CA LEU A 44 4.83 13.30 -4.02
C LEU A 44 4.10 12.93 -2.73
N LEU A 45 4.63 13.34 -1.58
CA LEU A 45 3.97 13.12 -0.29
C LEU A 45 2.63 13.85 -0.19
N GLU A 46 2.56 15.09 -0.69
CA GLU A 46 1.33 15.88 -0.67
C GLU A 46 0.25 15.33 -1.59
N GLN A 47 0.64 14.82 -2.76
CA GLN A 47 -0.29 14.30 -3.75
C GLN A 47 -0.71 12.86 -3.48
N GLY A 48 0.11 12.12 -2.75
CA GLY A 48 -0.15 10.73 -2.45
C GLY A 48 -1.29 10.57 -1.44
N GLU A 49 -2.06 9.53 -1.60
CA GLU A 49 -3.08 9.12 -0.64
C GLU A 49 -2.73 7.77 -0.07
N PHE A 50 -3.05 7.57 1.21
CA PHE A 50 -2.79 6.33 1.90
C PHE A 50 -4.04 5.92 2.68
N VAL A 51 -4.53 4.70 2.39
CA VAL A 51 -5.75 4.16 2.99
C VAL A 51 -5.42 2.87 3.72
N LYS A 52 -5.93 2.73 4.94
CA LYS A 52 -5.85 1.49 5.70
C LYS A 52 -7.20 0.78 5.70
N PHE A 53 -7.16 -0.54 5.63
CA PHE A 53 -8.35 -1.38 5.61
C PHE A 53 -8.53 -2.12 6.93
N ASP A 54 -9.77 -2.43 7.27
CA ASP A 54 -10.09 -3.18 8.47
C ASP A 54 -9.72 -4.66 8.28
N VAL A 55 -8.63 -5.07 8.92
CA VAL A 55 -8.12 -6.44 8.83
C VAL A 55 -9.08 -7.43 9.50
N LYS A 56 -9.60 -7.08 10.67
CA LYS A 56 -10.49 -7.96 11.43
C LYS A 56 -11.77 -8.26 10.66
N ASP A 57 -12.36 -7.25 10.05
CA ASP A 57 -13.55 -7.41 9.23
C ASP A 57 -13.32 -8.36 8.05
N GLN A 58 -12.18 -8.21 7.37
CA GLN A 58 -11.83 -9.08 6.25
C GLN A 58 -11.71 -10.54 6.67
N VAL A 59 -11.10 -10.81 7.80
CA VAL A 59 -10.91 -12.18 8.29
C VAL A 59 -12.23 -12.77 8.79
N VAL A 60 -12.95 -12.04 9.63
CA VAL A 60 -14.15 -12.54 10.32
C VAL A 60 -15.35 -12.63 9.38
N ASN A 61 -15.59 -11.59 8.58
CA ASN A 61 -16.82 -11.48 7.79
C ASN A 61 -16.64 -11.84 6.31
N HIS A 62 -15.42 -11.85 5.80
CA HIS A 62 -15.17 -12.10 4.38
C HIS A 62 -14.27 -13.29 4.10
N GLY A 63 -13.84 -14.01 5.14
CA GLY A 63 -13.05 -15.24 5.00
C GLY A 63 -11.68 -15.04 4.39
N ARG A 64 -11.14 -13.82 4.42
CA ARG A 64 -9.81 -13.56 3.88
C ARG A 64 -8.74 -14.12 4.82
N LYS A 65 -7.57 -14.39 4.26
CA LYS A 65 -6.53 -15.18 4.95
C LYS A 65 -5.31 -14.32 5.27
N VAL A 66 -4.75 -14.57 6.45
CA VAL A 66 -3.44 -14.06 6.86
C VAL A 66 -2.45 -15.21 6.77
N GLN A 67 -1.36 -15.00 6.04
CA GLN A 67 -0.32 -16.00 5.87
C GLN A 67 0.76 -15.80 6.93
N SER A 68 1.02 -16.84 7.74
CA SER A 68 1.96 -16.74 8.86
C SER A 68 3.39 -16.35 8.42
N SER A 69 3.84 -16.87 7.28
CA SER A 69 5.16 -16.52 6.74
C SER A 69 5.26 -15.04 6.36
N THR A 70 4.17 -14.45 5.88
CA THR A 70 4.12 -13.03 5.55
C THR A 70 4.12 -12.17 6.81
N VAL A 71 3.39 -12.56 7.84
CA VAL A 71 3.41 -11.88 9.14
C VAL A 71 4.83 -11.91 9.74
N GLU A 72 5.49 -13.04 9.66
CA GLU A 72 6.88 -13.17 10.12
C GLU A 72 7.82 -12.26 9.33
N TRP A 73 7.65 -12.20 8.01
CA TRP A 73 8.43 -11.31 7.16
C TRP A 73 8.25 -9.84 7.59
N TRP A 74 7.00 -9.40 7.82
CA TRP A 74 6.73 -8.03 8.28
C TRP A 74 7.36 -7.73 9.63
N SER A 75 7.38 -8.71 10.55
CA SER A 75 7.96 -8.52 11.88
C SER A 75 9.46 -8.20 11.84
N LYS A 76 10.14 -8.57 10.75
CA LYS A 76 11.56 -8.33 10.54
C LYS A 76 11.87 -7.01 9.84
N GLN A 77 10.86 -6.29 9.41
CA GLN A 77 11.03 -5.03 8.70
C GLN A 77 11.29 -3.88 9.68
N GLY A 78 11.83 -2.77 9.17
CA GLY A 78 12.06 -1.57 9.96
C GLY A 78 10.77 -0.91 10.44
N ALA A 79 10.90 -0.02 11.42
CA ALA A 79 9.76 0.64 12.04
C ALA A 79 8.87 1.39 11.05
N ALA A 80 9.46 2.06 10.07
CA ALA A 80 8.71 2.80 9.06
C ALA A 80 7.84 1.89 8.19
N ALA A 81 8.37 0.73 7.80
CA ALA A 81 7.62 -0.25 7.03
C ALA A 81 6.49 -0.87 7.85
N ARG A 82 6.76 -1.20 9.12
CA ARG A 82 5.76 -1.78 10.01
C ARG A 82 4.61 -0.82 10.31
N GLU A 83 4.89 0.48 10.32
CA GLU A 83 3.86 1.50 10.54
C GLU A 83 2.78 1.45 9.46
N LYS A 84 3.13 1.09 8.23
CA LYS A 84 2.20 0.99 7.12
C LYS A 84 1.17 -0.13 7.28
N ILE A 85 1.46 -1.13 8.10
CA ILE A 85 0.58 -2.28 8.30
C ILE A 85 -0.17 -2.25 9.63
N LYS A 86 0.08 -1.27 10.47
CA LYS A 86 -0.70 -1.10 11.70
C LYS A 86 -2.14 -0.71 11.39
N PRO A 87 -3.09 -1.29 12.12
CA PRO A 87 -4.50 -0.93 11.97
C PRO A 87 -4.77 0.53 12.22
#